data_c2faf435e3028b67f0f77b894d77a2b7
#
_entry.id   c2faf435e3028b67f0f77b894d77a2b7
#
_cell.length_a   1.000
_cell.length_b   1.000
_cell.length_c   1.000
_cell.angle_alpha   90.00
_cell.angle_beta   90.00
_cell.angle_gamma   90.00
#
_symmetry.space_group_name_H-M   'P 1'
#
loop_
_entity.id
_entity.type
_entity.pdbx_description
1 polymer ?
#
loop_
_entity_poly.entity_id
_entity_poly.type
_entity_poly.pdbx_seq_one_letter_code
_entity_poly.pdbx_strand_id
1 'polypeptide(L)'
;MTSDHLSPWSARQGNSGNNWAWLGAVMAKTTVPFGSLAIPGSWRYHPVVLAHLIATLSEMFPDRLRWIAMGSGEALNETAVGRGWPEKAERNLRTEAGAEMIRRLLTGDVLNCDQPDLRARDARLWTLPEKPPALFGAALTSETARWLGTWADGLLTVRKPREELKPLVEAFRAGGGKDKPLALQLQVSWARTVDEARHAAWDQWRNATVQPDLLAELRTPKEFDEATRNVKPGDIDDVIPLVTQGRHLLDLINECAGCGFDEVYVHSVGRDQNGFINFMRDEVLPKTALFHQRS
;
A
#
# COMPACT_ATOMS: atom_id res chain seq x y z
N MET A 1 -5.45 6.25 -1.19
CA MET A 1 -5.27 4.79 -1.23
C MET A 1 -5.64 4.16 0.11
N THR A 2 -5.85 2.84 0.14
CA THR A 2 -6.09 2.05 1.35
C THR A 2 -5.16 0.85 1.39
N SER A 3 -5.04 0.22 2.59
CA SER A 3 -4.28 -1.03 2.78
C SER A 3 -5.15 -2.04 3.51
N ASP A 4 -5.03 -3.30 3.14
CA ASP A 4 -5.80 -4.38 3.75
C ASP A 4 -5.02 -5.03 4.91
N HIS A 5 -5.18 -4.48 6.10
CA HIS A 5 -4.62 -4.99 7.35
C HIS A 5 -5.70 -5.62 8.24
N LEU A 6 -5.40 -6.79 8.80
CA LEU A 6 -6.24 -7.41 9.83
C LEU A 6 -5.92 -6.83 11.22
N SER A 7 -4.63 -6.66 11.49
CA SER A 7 -4.14 -6.20 12.79
C SER A 7 -3.47 -4.82 12.68
N PRO A 8 -3.58 -3.96 13.70
CA PRO A 8 -2.77 -2.75 13.76
C PRO A 8 -1.30 -3.10 14.00
N TRP A 9 -0.37 -2.21 13.65
CA TRP A 9 1.06 -2.37 13.94
C TRP A 9 1.41 -2.30 15.42
N SER A 10 0.56 -1.66 16.22
CA SER A 10 0.75 -1.47 17.66
C SER A 10 -0.60 -1.47 18.34
N ALA A 11 -0.65 -1.99 19.57
CA ALA A 11 -1.84 -1.92 20.40
C ALA A 11 -2.31 -0.47 20.66
N ARG A 12 -1.40 0.51 20.59
CA ARG A 12 -1.73 1.94 20.71
C ARG A 12 -2.57 2.49 19.56
N GLN A 13 -2.49 1.91 18.37
CA GLN A 13 -3.33 2.32 17.25
C GLN A 13 -4.80 1.93 17.46
N GLY A 14 -5.04 0.84 18.16
CA GLY A 14 -6.35 0.47 18.73
C GLY A 14 -7.32 -0.18 17.75
N ASN A 15 -7.31 0.18 16.47
CA ASN A 15 -8.29 -0.27 15.50
C ASN A 15 -7.63 -0.74 14.20
N SER A 16 -8.25 -1.74 13.57
CA SER A 16 -7.95 -2.16 12.20
C SER A 16 -9.25 -2.65 11.57
N GLY A 17 -9.86 -1.83 10.70
CA GLY A 17 -11.12 -2.15 10.04
C GLY A 17 -10.90 -2.95 8.75
N ASN A 18 -11.91 -3.71 8.32
CA ASN A 18 -11.85 -4.40 7.04
C ASN A 18 -11.82 -3.40 5.87
N ASN A 19 -10.79 -3.49 5.05
CA ASN A 19 -10.55 -2.58 3.94
C ASN A 19 -11.67 -2.57 2.90
N TRP A 20 -12.18 -3.74 2.52
CA TRP A 20 -13.17 -3.86 1.45
C TRP A 20 -14.53 -3.32 1.85
N ALA A 21 -14.95 -3.56 3.10
CA ALA A 21 -16.17 -2.99 3.66
C ALA A 21 -16.07 -1.44 3.74
N TRP A 22 -14.91 -0.94 4.17
CA TRP A 22 -14.65 0.50 4.24
C TRP A 22 -14.63 1.14 2.86
N LEU A 23 -13.96 0.52 1.87
CA LEU A 23 -13.92 1.00 0.49
C LEU A 23 -15.33 1.15 -0.10
N GLY A 24 -16.19 0.14 0.05
CA GLY A 24 -17.57 0.22 -0.42
C GLY A 24 -18.33 1.41 0.19
N ALA A 25 -18.18 1.62 1.50
CA ALA A 25 -18.83 2.73 2.20
C ALA A 25 -18.31 4.11 1.76
N VAL A 26 -16.98 4.29 1.67
CA VAL A 26 -16.39 5.58 1.29
C VAL A 26 -16.61 5.91 -0.18
N MET A 27 -16.55 4.93 -1.07
CA MET A 27 -16.85 5.11 -2.49
C MET A 27 -18.30 5.52 -2.72
N ALA A 28 -19.24 5.02 -1.92
CA ALA A 28 -20.64 5.46 -1.97
C ALA A 28 -20.86 6.92 -1.48
N LYS A 29 -19.91 7.48 -0.72
CA LYS A 29 -20.00 8.83 -0.14
C LYS A 29 -19.11 9.87 -0.83
N THR A 30 -18.22 9.44 -1.72
CA THR A 30 -17.25 10.32 -2.39
C THR A 30 -17.28 10.10 -3.90
N THR A 31 -16.61 10.96 -4.65
CA THR A 31 -16.43 10.82 -6.11
C THR A 31 -14.97 10.62 -6.53
N VAL A 32 -14.05 10.62 -5.56
CA VAL A 32 -12.61 10.47 -5.84
C VAL A 32 -12.24 9.03 -6.18
N PRO A 33 -11.19 8.83 -7.01
CA PRO A 33 -10.67 7.49 -7.30
C PRO A 33 -9.85 6.93 -6.12
N PHE A 34 -9.73 5.60 -6.09
CA PHE A 34 -9.00 4.86 -5.08
C PHE A 34 -8.01 3.87 -5.69
N GLY A 35 -6.89 3.68 -5.02
CA GLY A 35 -6.05 2.50 -5.12
C GLY A 35 -6.05 1.74 -3.79
N SER A 36 -5.80 0.45 -3.81
CA SER A 36 -5.73 -0.38 -2.61
C SER A 36 -4.57 -1.36 -2.67
N LEU A 37 -4.04 -1.72 -1.50
CA LEU A 37 -3.06 -2.80 -1.38
C LEU A 37 -3.75 -4.05 -0.85
N ALA A 38 -3.44 -5.21 -1.44
CA ALA A 38 -3.97 -6.51 -1.08
C ALA A 38 -2.92 -7.61 -1.23
N ILE A 39 -3.16 -8.77 -0.64
CA ILE A 39 -2.24 -9.90 -0.64
C ILE A 39 -2.91 -11.11 -1.31
N PRO A 40 -2.70 -11.32 -2.63
CA PRO A 40 -3.42 -12.33 -3.40
C PRO A 40 -2.93 -13.76 -3.15
N GLY A 41 -1.67 -13.91 -2.72
CA GLY A 41 -1.04 -15.22 -2.49
C GLY A 41 -1.07 -15.67 -1.03
N SER A 42 -1.82 -14.98 -0.17
CA SER A 42 -1.87 -15.25 1.26
C SER A 42 -2.93 -16.28 1.65
N TRP A 43 -2.89 -16.67 2.92
CA TRP A 43 -3.89 -17.56 3.52
C TRP A 43 -5.23 -16.86 3.82
N ARG A 44 -5.21 -15.55 4.01
CA ARG A 44 -6.37 -14.78 4.43
C ARG A 44 -7.40 -14.61 3.32
N TYR A 45 -6.93 -14.40 2.10
CA TYR A 45 -7.77 -14.29 0.92
C TYR A 45 -7.34 -15.25 -0.18
N HIS A 46 -8.23 -16.16 -0.54
CA HIS A 46 -8.05 -16.92 -1.77
C HIS A 46 -8.20 -15.97 -2.99
N PRO A 47 -7.38 -16.09 -4.06
CA PRO A 47 -7.44 -15.19 -5.23
C PRO A 47 -8.83 -15.09 -5.85
N VAL A 48 -9.61 -16.15 -5.88
CA VAL A 48 -11.00 -16.15 -6.38
C VAL A 48 -11.88 -15.21 -5.54
N VAL A 49 -11.75 -15.24 -4.21
CA VAL A 49 -12.52 -14.38 -3.31
C VAL A 49 -12.08 -12.92 -3.50
N LEU A 50 -10.77 -12.68 -3.61
CA LEU A 50 -10.22 -11.34 -3.83
C LEU A 50 -10.66 -10.78 -5.19
N ALA A 51 -10.62 -11.58 -6.26
CA ALA A 51 -11.13 -11.20 -7.57
C ALA A 51 -12.62 -10.82 -7.53
N HIS A 52 -13.44 -11.56 -6.76
CA HIS A 52 -14.86 -11.25 -6.59
C HIS A 52 -15.09 -9.92 -5.87
N LEU A 53 -14.32 -9.61 -4.81
CA LEU A 53 -14.37 -8.33 -4.12
C LEU A 53 -13.99 -7.17 -5.05
N ILE A 54 -12.91 -7.33 -5.80
CA ILE A 54 -12.41 -6.35 -6.78
C ILE A 54 -13.46 -6.10 -7.86
N ALA A 55 -13.99 -7.16 -8.48
CA ALA A 55 -14.99 -7.07 -9.54
C ALA A 55 -16.26 -6.36 -9.06
N THR A 56 -16.74 -6.72 -7.86
CA THR A 56 -17.94 -6.12 -7.27
C THR A 56 -17.76 -4.61 -7.05
N LEU A 57 -16.67 -4.19 -6.44
CA LEU A 57 -16.42 -2.75 -6.23
C LEU A 57 -16.23 -1.99 -7.54
N SER A 58 -15.55 -2.60 -8.51
CA SER A 58 -15.31 -1.97 -9.82
C SER A 58 -16.59 -1.81 -10.62
N GLU A 59 -17.53 -2.77 -10.51
CA GLU A 59 -18.86 -2.70 -11.13
C GLU A 59 -19.77 -1.67 -10.44
N MET A 60 -19.78 -1.69 -9.09
CA MET A 60 -20.57 -0.72 -8.31
C MET A 60 -20.11 0.73 -8.52
N PHE A 61 -18.81 0.93 -8.80
CA PHE A 61 -18.19 2.25 -8.91
C PHE A 61 -17.23 2.30 -10.13
N PRO A 62 -17.76 2.37 -11.36
CA PRO A 62 -16.97 2.36 -12.58
C PRO A 62 -15.85 3.41 -12.58
N ASP A 63 -14.66 3.04 -13.07
CA ASP A 63 -13.44 3.86 -13.17
C ASP A 63 -12.87 4.43 -11.85
N ARG A 64 -13.42 4.04 -10.70
CA ARG A 64 -13.01 4.61 -9.42
C ARG A 64 -12.01 3.76 -8.64
N LEU A 65 -12.05 2.45 -8.77
CA LEU A 65 -10.99 1.56 -8.28
C LEU A 65 -9.93 1.45 -9.39
N ARG A 66 -8.89 2.30 -9.32
CA ARG A 66 -7.93 2.45 -10.42
C ARG A 66 -6.89 1.35 -10.47
N TRP A 67 -6.42 0.94 -9.31
CA TRP A 67 -5.41 -0.11 -9.19
C TRP A 67 -5.50 -0.85 -7.86
N ILE A 68 -5.04 -2.11 -7.88
CA ILE A 68 -4.81 -2.93 -6.68
C ILE A 68 -3.32 -3.29 -6.66
N ALA A 69 -2.60 -2.84 -5.64
CA ALA A 69 -1.21 -3.23 -5.45
C ALA A 69 -1.13 -4.59 -4.74
N MET A 70 -0.41 -5.51 -5.34
CA MET A 70 -0.21 -6.87 -4.85
C MET A 70 1.11 -6.97 -4.10
N GLY A 71 1.07 -7.42 -2.84
CA GLY A 71 2.24 -7.67 -2.00
C GLY A 71 2.36 -9.12 -1.60
N SER A 72 3.52 -9.53 -1.11
CA SER A 72 3.77 -10.89 -0.62
C SER A 72 3.38 -11.10 0.85
N GLY A 73 2.79 -10.08 1.47
CA GLY A 73 2.23 -10.12 2.82
C GLY A 73 3.23 -9.88 3.94
N GLU A 74 2.69 -9.87 5.14
CA GLU A 74 3.40 -9.70 6.43
C GLU A 74 2.83 -10.68 7.43
N ALA A 75 3.68 -11.29 8.24
CA ALA A 75 3.28 -12.29 9.22
C ALA A 75 2.17 -11.76 10.17
N LEU A 76 2.21 -10.47 10.54
CA LEU A 76 1.21 -9.78 11.35
C LEU A 76 -0.23 -10.01 10.88
N ASN A 77 -0.43 -9.99 9.57
CA ASN A 77 -1.77 -10.09 8.99
C ASN A 77 -2.10 -11.53 8.58
N GLU A 78 -1.13 -12.28 8.05
CA GLU A 78 -1.39 -13.52 7.34
C GLU A 78 -1.34 -14.75 8.24
N THR A 79 -0.58 -14.73 9.35
CA THR A 79 -0.52 -15.88 10.28
C THR A 79 -1.77 -16.02 11.16
N ALA A 80 -2.59 -14.99 11.24
CA ALA A 80 -3.80 -14.98 12.08
C ALA A 80 -4.84 -16.06 11.72
N VAL A 81 -4.79 -16.60 10.50
CA VAL A 81 -5.67 -17.69 10.07
C VAL A 81 -5.14 -19.09 10.44
N GLY A 82 -4.10 -19.17 11.29
CA GLY A 82 -3.59 -20.43 11.85
C GLY A 82 -2.72 -21.25 10.90
N ARG A 83 -2.29 -20.68 9.78
CA ARG A 83 -1.34 -21.32 8.85
C ARG A 83 0.08 -20.82 9.07
N GLY A 84 1.06 -21.57 8.54
CA GLY A 84 2.48 -21.23 8.61
C GLY A 84 2.79 -19.93 7.86
N TRP A 85 4.01 -19.43 8.04
CA TRP A 85 4.55 -18.29 7.32
C TRP A 85 5.71 -18.76 6.42
N PRO A 86 5.50 -18.85 5.09
CA PRO A 86 6.51 -19.38 4.16
C PRO A 86 7.66 -18.40 3.97
N GLU A 87 8.78 -18.91 3.46
CA GLU A 87 9.90 -18.09 3.02
C GLU A 87 9.50 -17.09 1.92
N LYS A 88 10.21 -15.98 1.84
CA LYS A 88 9.91 -14.88 0.91
C LYS A 88 9.81 -15.33 -0.56
N ALA A 89 10.68 -16.23 -0.99
CA ALA A 89 10.66 -16.74 -2.36
C ALA A 89 9.34 -17.46 -2.68
N GLU A 90 8.85 -18.29 -1.76
CA GLU A 90 7.56 -18.97 -1.92
C GLU A 90 6.39 -17.95 -1.89
N ARG A 91 6.43 -16.98 -0.97
CA ARG A 91 5.42 -15.92 -0.92
C ARG A 91 5.34 -15.13 -2.23
N ASN A 92 6.49 -14.83 -2.85
CA ASN A 92 6.54 -14.14 -4.13
C ASN A 92 5.91 -14.97 -5.27
N LEU A 93 6.26 -16.25 -5.37
CA LEU A 93 5.66 -17.17 -6.38
C LEU A 93 4.13 -17.25 -6.22
N ARG A 94 3.64 -17.31 -4.98
CA ARG A 94 2.20 -17.33 -4.68
C ARG A 94 1.53 -16.01 -5.02
N THR A 95 2.22 -14.88 -4.80
CA THR A 95 1.71 -13.54 -5.15
C THR A 95 1.54 -13.40 -6.65
N GLU A 96 2.52 -13.81 -7.45
CA GLU A 96 2.47 -13.78 -8.90
C GLU A 96 1.36 -14.69 -9.44
N ALA A 97 1.31 -15.94 -8.98
CA ALA A 97 0.26 -16.88 -9.38
C ALA A 97 -1.14 -16.40 -8.98
N GLY A 98 -1.29 -15.82 -7.78
CA GLY A 98 -2.55 -15.24 -7.32
C GLY A 98 -2.97 -14.02 -8.12
N ALA A 99 -2.02 -13.14 -8.48
CA ALA A 99 -2.28 -11.99 -9.35
C ALA A 99 -2.73 -12.42 -10.75
N GLU A 100 -2.10 -13.43 -11.33
CA GLU A 100 -2.49 -13.98 -12.62
C GLU A 100 -3.90 -14.61 -12.57
N MET A 101 -4.23 -15.35 -11.52
CA MET A 101 -5.59 -15.88 -11.33
C MET A 101 -6.63 -14.75 -11.28
N ILE A 102 -6.33 -13.67 -10.55
CA ILE A 102 -7.22 -12.50 -10.45
C ILE A 102 -7.38 -11.84 -11.81
N ARG A 103 -6.28 -11.62 -12.55
CA ARG A 103 -6.30 -11.02 -13.90
C ARG A 103 -7.22 -11.80 -14.82
N ARG A 104 -7.06 -13.11 -14.88
CA ARG A 104 -7.87 -14.00 -15.73
C ARG A 104 -9.34 -14.02 -15.33
N LEU A 105 -9.63 -14.06 -14.03
CA LEU A 105 -11.01 -14.01 -13.55
C LEU A 105 -11.70 -12.69 -13.90
N LEU A 106 -10.98 -11.57 -13.80
CA LEU A 106 -11.50 -10.24 -14.15
C LEU A 106 -11.76 -10.07 -15.64
N THR A 107 -11.15 -10.90 -16.52
CA THR A 107 -11.44 -10.95 -17.97
C THR A 107 -12.52 -11.97 -18.33
N GLY A 108 -13.08 -12.70 -17.36
CA GLY A 108 -14.19 -13.62 -17.56
C GLY A 108 -13.81 -15.09 -17.79
N ASP A 109 -12.53 -15.43 -17.63
CA ASP A 109 -12.07 -16.82 -17.74
C ASP A 109 -12.75 -17.74 -16.71
N VAL A 110 -12.88 -19.01 -17.09
CA VAL A 110 -13.16 -20.10 -16.15
C VAL A 110 -11.84 -20.75 -15.76
N LEU A 111 -11.53 -20.76 -14.45
CA LEU A 111 -10.26 -21.25 -13.95
C LEU A 111 -10.38 -22.60 -13.25
N ASN A 112 -9.44 -23.48 -13.61
CA ASN A 112 -9.10 -24.68 -12.88
C ASN A 112 -7.61 -24.61 -12.48
N CYS A 113 -7.30 -24.77 -11.20
CA CYS A 113 -5.94 -24.71 -10.65
C CYS A 113 -5.75 -25.81 -9.61
N ASP A 114 -4.68 -26.57 -9.71
CA ASP A 114 -4.35 -27.66 -8.79
C ASP A 114 -3.21 -27.33 -7.81
N GLN A 115 -2.64 -26.11 -7.88
CA GLN A 115 -1.61 -25.70 -6.93
C GLN A 115 -2.16 -25.77 -5.50
N PRO A 116 -1.45 -26.37 -4.52
CA PRO A 116 -2.01 -26.71 -3.21
C PRO A 116 -2.79 -25.60 -2.52
N ASP A 117 -2.25 -24.41 -2.47
CA ASP A 117 -2.84 -23.28 -1.73
C ASP A 117 -3.68 -22.31 -2.59
N LEU A 118 -3.73 -22.55 -3.91
CA LEU A 118 -4.45 -21.75 -4.89
C LEU A 118 -5.47 -22.59 -5.68
N ARG A 119 -5.92 -23.69 -5.08
CA ARG A 119 -6.85 -24.61 -5.77
C ARG A 119 -8.15 -23.93 -6.13
N ALA A 120 -8.53 -24.07 -7.40
CA ALA A 120 -9.81 -23.60 -7.93
C ALA A 120 -10.43 -24.67 -8.84
N ARG A 121 -11.75 -24.76 -8.85
CA ARG A 121 -12.52 -25.64 -9.72
C ARG A 121 -13.65 -24.85 -10.35
N ASP A 122 -13.67 -24.80 -11.68
CA ASP A 122 -14.68 -24.12 -12.47
C ASP A 122 -14.98 -22.69 -11.95
N ALA A 123 -13.94 -22.03 -11.42
CA ALA A 123 -14.05 -20.72 -10.79
C ALA A 123 -14.29 -19.66 -11.87
N ARG A 124 -15.38 -18.91 -11.73
CA ARG A 124 -15.81 -17.89 -12.67
C ARG A 124 -16.46 -16.73 -11.92
N LEU A 125 -16.20 -15.50 -12.38
CA LEU A 125 -16.95 -14.33 -11.95
C LEU A 125 -18.20 -14.15 -12.85
N TRP A 126 -19.32 -13.82 -12.22
CA TRP A 126 -20.59 -13.53 -12.92
C TRP A 126 -20.87 -12.04 -13.05
N THR A 127 -20.20 -11.22 -12.23
CA THR A 127 -20.18 -9.78 -12.33
C THR A 127 -18.78 -9.38 -12.79
N LEU A 128 -18.68 -8.71 -13.94
CA LEU A 128 -17.42 -8.30 -14.54
C LEU A 128 -17.46 -6.80 -14.77
N PRO A 129 -16.46 -6.04 -14.29
CA PRO A 129 -16.36 -4.63 -14.60
C PRO A 129 -16.02 -4.45 -16.10
N GLU A 130 -16.56 -3.41 -16.72
CA GLU A 130 -16.22 -3.05 -18.08
C GLU A 130 -14.70 -2.80 -18.22
N LYS A 131 -14.11 -2.17 -17.20
CA LYS A 131 -12.68 -1.89 -17.11
C LYS A 131 -12.12 -2.35 -15.77
N PRO A 132 -11.43 -3.49 -15.74
CA PRO A 132 -10.74 -3.95 -14.53
C PRO A 132 -9.68 -2.96 -14.04
N PRO A 133 -9.43 -2.87 -12.71
CA PRO A 133 -8.34 -2.07 -12.19
C PRO A 133 -6.99 -2.68 -12.58
N ALA A 134 -5.97 -1.83 -12.71
CA ALA A 134 -4.61 -2.27 -12.93
C ALA A 134 -4.07 -3.04 -11.71
N LEU A 135 -3.28 -4.10 -11.95
CA LEU A 135 -2.66 -4.89 -10.88
C LEU A 135 -1.22 -4.41 -10.68
N PHE A 136 -1.01 -3.51 -9.74
CA PHE A 136 0.32 -3.03 -9.36
C PHE A 136 1.04 -4.07 -8.50
N GLY A 137 2.37 -3.98 -8.44
CA GLY A 137 3.18 -4.71 -7.47
C GLY A 137 3.69 -3.77 -6.37
N ALA A 138 3.72 -4.25 -5.11
CA ALA A 138 4.28 -3.50 -3.99
C ALA A 138 5.71 -3.96 -3.67
N ALA A 139 6.69 -3.05 -3.66
CA ALA A 139 8.10 -3.35 -3.39
C ALA A 139 8.72 -2.38 -2.41
N LEU A 140 9.62 -2.91 -1.56
CA LEU A 140 10.50 -2.15 -0.68
C LEU A 140 11.98 -2.27 -1.08
N THR A 141 12.33 -3.16 -2.01
CA THR A 141 13.72 -3.42 -2.46
C THR A 141 13.81 -3.41 -3.98
N SER A 142 14.99 -3.07 -4.51
CA SER A 142 15.25 -3.08 -5.95
C SER A 142 15.13 -4.47 -6.57
N GLU A 143 15.48 -5.53 -5.84
CA GLU A 143 15.30 -6.92 -6.29
C GLU A 143 13.83 -7.23 -6.53
N THR A 144 12.96 -6.95 -5.53
CA THR A 144 11.52 -7.14 -5.67
C THR A 144 10.94 -6.26 -6.78
N ALA A 145 11.37 -5.00 -6.89
CA ALA A 145 10.92 -4.10 -7.94
C ALA A 145 11.27 -4.62 -9.34
N ARG A 146 12.46 -5.17 -9.55
CA ARG A 146 12.86 -5.80 -10.83
C ARG A 146 11.96 -6.97 -11.20
N TRP A 147 11.69 -7.86 -10.24
CA TRP A 147 10.77 -8.98 -10.45
C TRP A 147 9.35 -8.52 -10.77
N LEU A 148 8.82 -7.50 -10.05
CA LEU A 148 7.50 -6.95 -10.34
C LEU A 148 7.41 -6.36 -11.76
N GLY A 149 8.49 -5.81 -12.29
CA GLY A 149 8.55 -5.30 -13.66
C GLY A 149 8.13 -6.32 -14.71
N THR A 150 8.32 -7.62 -14.46
CA THR A 150 8.00 -8.70 -15.39
C THR A 150 6.50 -8.93 -15.57
N TRP A 151 5.67 -8.71 -14.54
CA TRP A 151 4.26 -9.09 -14.57
C TRP A 151 3.26 -8.00 -14.08
N ALA A 152 3.68 -7.08 -13.19
CA ALA A 152 2.79 -6.06 -12.66
C ALA A 152 2.53 -4.94 -13.68
N ASP A 153 1.36 -4.32 -13.61
CA ASP A 153 0.94 -3.21 -14.48
C ASP A 153 1.47 -1.85 -13.99
N GLY A 154 2.01 -1.78 -12.78
CA GLY A 154 2.61 -0.61 -12.17
C GLY A 154 3.34 -0.97 -10.88
N LEU A 155 3.96 0.00 -10.24
CA LEU A 155 4.71 -0.17 -8.99
C LEU A 155 4.14 0.71 -7.89
N LEU A 156 3.97 0.15 -6.68
CA LEU A 156 3.76 0.90 -5.45
C LEU A 156 4.98 0.71 -4.54
N THR A 157 5.46 1.80 -3.96
CA THR A 157 6.48 1.77 -2.89
C THR A 157 6.17 2.80 -1.80
N VAL A 158 7.00 2.83 -0.76
CA VAL A 158 6.97 3.86 0.28
C VAL A 158 8.11 4.87 0.07
N ARG A 159 7.96 6.06 0.64
CA ARG A 159 9.02 7.06 0.61
C ARG A 159 10.27 6.53 1.30
N LYS A 160 11.41 6.73 0.66
CA LYS A 160 12.77 6.49 1.12
C LYS A 160 13.65 7.66 0.69
N PRO A 161 14.90 7.77 1.19
CA PRO A 161 15.88 8.68 0.64
C PRO A 161 16.01 8.52 -0.89
N ARG A 162 16.27 9.61 -1.58
CA ARG A 162 16.36 9.65 -3.06
C ARG A 162 17.37 8.67 -3.63
N GLU A 163 18.47 8.46 -2.94
CA GLU A 163 19.53 7.51 -3.26
C GLU A 163 19.09 6.05 -3.24
N GLU A 164 18.00 5.72 -2.51
CA GLU A 164 17.38 4.41 -2.49
C GLU A 164 16.21 4.31 -3.48
N LEU A 165 15.44 5.39 -3.66
CA LEU A 165 14.27 5.39 -4.56
C LEU A 165 14.68 5.26 -6.02
N LYS A 166 15.72 5.96 -6.47
CA LYS A 166 16.19 5.91 -7.85
C LYS A 166 16.58 4.51 -8.31
N PRO A 167 17.47 3.78 -7.58
CA PRO A 167 17.80 2.40 -7.94
C PRO A 167 16.60 1.46 -7.95
N LEU A 168 15.61 1.68 -7.06
CA LEU A 168 14.39 0.89 -7.02
C LEU A 168 13.55 1.11 -8.27
N VAL A 169 13.34 2.35 -8.70
CA VAL A 169 12.63 2.71 -9.93
C VAL A 169 13.37 2.17 -11.16
N GLU A 170 14.68 2.34 -11.23
CA GLU A 170 15.52 1.82 -12.31
C GLU A 170 15.43 0.29 -12.41
N ALA A 171 15.44 -0.41 -11.29
CA ALA A 171 15.28 -1.85 -11.24
C ALA A 171 13.92 -2.31 -11.79
N PHE A 172 12.83 -1.63 -11.43
CA PHE A 172 11.49 -1.89 -11.97
C PHE A 172 11.45 -1.66 -13.50
N ARG A 173 11.98 -0.52 -13.96
CA ARG A 173 12.06 -0.18 -15.39
C ARG A 173 12.85 -1.23 -16.16
N ALA A 174 14.01 -1.64 -15.65
CA ALA A 174 14.87 -2.68 -16.25
C ALA A 174 14.24 -4.08 -16.23
N GLY A 175 13.34 -4.35 -15.28
CA GLY A 175 12.58 -5.61 -15.19
C GLY A 175 11.43 -5.72 -16.20
N GLY A 176 11.16 -4.69 -17.02
CA GLY A 176 10.05 -4.67 -18.00
C GLY A 176 8.96 -3.64 -17.67
N GLY A 177 9.15 -2.83 -16.65
CA GLY A 177 8.22 -1.77 -16.24
C GLY A 177 8.48 -0.40 -16.89
N LYS A 178 9.08 -0.33 -18.09
CA LYS A 178 9.59 0.93 -18.70
C LYS A 178 8.56 2.06 -18.71
N ASP A 179 7.38 1.81 -19.22
CA ASP A 179 6.32 2.83 -19.40
C ASP A 179 5.14 2.62 -18.43
N LYS A 180 5.30 1.74 -17.42
CA LYS A 180 4.26 1.43 -16.44
C LYS A 180 4.22 2.50 -15.34
N PRO A 181 3.04 2.86 -14.82
CA PRO A 181 2.88 3.89 -13.79
C PRO A 181 3.55 3.53 -12.46
N LEU A 182 3.96 4.57 -11.74
CA LEU A 182 4.60 4.48 -10.43
C LEU A 182 3.80 5.25 -9.39
N ALA A 183 3.44 4.60 -8.29
CA ALA A 183 2.79 5.19 -7.13
C ALA A 183 3.69 5.12 -5.89
N LEU A 184 3.63 6.14 -5.04
CA LEU A 184 4.41 6.21 -3.81
C LEU A 184 3.53 6.61 -2.63
N GLN A 185 3.69 5.91 -1.50
CA GLN A 185 3.12 6.34 -0.22
C GLN A 185 4.15 7.20 0.53
N LEU A 186 3.81 8.47 0.76
CA LEU A 186 4.57 9.41 1.56
C LEU A 186 3.98 9.47 2.97
N GLN A 187 4.61 8.80 3.92
CA GLN A 187 4.26 8.88 5.34
C GLN A 187 4.84 10.14 5.94
N VAL A 188 4.02 10.91 6.66
CA VAL A 188 4.42 12.13 7.36
C VAL A 188 3.72 12.22 8.70
N SER A 189 4.29 12.94 9.65
CA SER A 189 3.60 13.35 10.87
C SER A 189 3.37 14.84 10.82
N TRP A 190 2.10 15.26 10.86
CA TRP A 190 1.72 16.65 10.88
C TRP A 190 1.22 17.06 12.26
N ALA A 191 1.67 18.23 12.74
CA ALA A 191 1.11 18.93 13.88
C ALA A 191 1.44 20.43 13.77
N ARG A 192 0.99 21.22 14.75
CA ARG A 192 1.27 22.67 14.78
C ARG A 192 2.71 23.02 15.14
N THR A 193 3.35 22.15 15.91
CA THR A 193 4.77 22.26 16.29
C THR A 193 5.53 20.99 15.95
N VAL A 194 6.86 21.11 15.78
CA VAL A 194 7.74 19.97 15.49
C VAL A 194 7.69 18.92 16.60
N ASP A 195 7.65 19.37 17.88
CA ASP A 195 7.62 18.47 19.02
C ASP A 195 6.30 17.69 19.12
N GLU A 196 5.18 18.32 18.82
CA GLU A 196 3.88 17.62 18.72
C GLU A 196 3.89 16.61 17.57
N ALA A 197 4.42 16.97 16.40
CA ALA A 197 4.53 16.07 15.25
C ALA A 197 5.44 14.87 15.56
N ARG A 198 6.59 15.10 16.19
CA ARG A 198 7.52 14.06 16.65
C ARG A 198 6.84 13.10 17.62
N HIS A 199 6.14 13.65 18.62
CA HIS A 199 5.47 12.85 19.63
C HIS A 199 4.33 12.03 19.02
N ALA A 200 3.54 12.59 18.09
CA ALA A 200 2.48 11.90 17.38
C ALA A 200 3.03 10.73 16.55
N ALA A 201 4.14 10.93 15.81
CA ALA A 201 4.79 9.87 15.06
C ALA A 201 5.35 8.78 16.01
N TRP A 202 6.02 9.16 17.08
CA TRP A 202 6.53 8.22 18.08
C TRP A 202 5.41 7.42 18.74
N ASP A 203 4.29 8.02 19.08
CA ASP A 203 3.14 7.30 19.66
C ASP A 203 2.53 6.32 18.66
N GLN A 204 2.27 6.74 17.43
CA GLN A 204 1.47 5.99 16.48
C GLN A 204 2.28 5.17 15.47
N TRP A 205 3.53 5.54 15.16
CA TRP A 205 4.27 4.98 14.01
C TRP A 205 5.73 4.60 14.32
N ARG A 206 6.07 4.33 15.58
CA ARG A 206 7.45 3.91 15.94
C ARG A 206 7.88 2.59 15.31
N ASN A 207 6.95 1.78 14.82
CA ASN A 207 7.23 0.60 13.99
C ASN A 207 7.99 0.93 12.69
N ALA A 208 7.98 2.19 12.21
CA ALA A 208 8.79 2.62 11.07
C ALA A 208 10.30 2.50 11.32
N THR A 209 10.75 2.41 12.56
CA THR A 209 12.16 2.19 12.90
C THR A 209 12.58 0.71 12.83
N VAL A 210 11.63 -0.21 12.67
CA VAL A 210 11.91 -1.65 12.53
C VAL A 210 12.49 -1.93 11.15
N GLN A 211 13.59 -2.69 11.12
CA GLN A 211 14.21 -3.07 9.85
C GLN A 211 13.27 -3.90 8.98
N PRO A 212 13.29 -3.72 7.64
CA PRO A 212 12.32 -4.35 6.73
C PRO A 212 12.23 -5.88 6.84
N ASP A 213 13.35 -6.56 7.06
CA ASP A 213 13.37 -8.02 7.18
C ASP A 213 12.67 -8.48 8.46
N LEU A 214 12.89 -7.80 9.58
CA LEU A 214 12.22 -8.10 10.85
C LEU A 214 10.75 -7.71 10.79
N LEU A 215 10.41 -6.57 10.14
CA LEU A 215 9.05 -6.08 10.00
C LEU A 215 8.12 -7.12 9.34
N ALA A 216 8.60 -7.84 8.33
CA ALA A 216 7.82 -8.87 7.64
C ALA A 216 7.56 -10.13 8.49
N GLU A 217 8.36 -10.37 9.54
CA GLU A 217 8.34 -11.60 10.34
C GLU A 217 7.60 -11.49 11.67
N LEU A 218 7.41 -10.26 12.19
CA LEU A 218 6.65 -10.01 13.42
C LEU A 218 5.16 -10.32 13.21
N ARG A 219 4.58 -11.07 14.17
CA ARG A 219 3.24 -11.69 14.00
C ARG A 219 2.12 -10.98 14.75
N THR A 220 2.47 -10.20 15.77
CA THR A 220 1.47 -9.58 16.64
C THR A 220 1.81 -8.13 16.98
N PRO A 221 0.79 -7.28 17.27
CA PRO A 221 1.03 -5.93 17.77
C PRO A 221 1.92 -5.90 19.01
N LYS A 222 1.85 -6.95 19.85
CA LYS A 222 2.69 -7.07 21.06
C LYS A 222 4.17 -7.24 20.68
N GLU A 223 4.49 -8.06 19.67
CA GLU A 223 5.87 -8.22 19.19
C GLU A 223 6.42 -6.92 18.60
N PHE A 224 5.61 -6.14 17.85
CA PHE A 224 5.98 -4.81 17.38
C PHE A 224 6.22 -3.83 18.54
N ASP A 225 5.35 -3.82 19.54
CA ASP A 225 5.52 -2.98 20.73
C ASP A 225 6.78 -3.35 21.52
N GLU A 226 7.11 -4.63 21.60
CA GLU A 226 8.34 -5.14 22.24
C GLU A 226 9.60 -4.74 21.42
N ALA A 227 9.59 -4.96 20.12
CA ALA A 227 10.71 -4.60 19.23
C ALA A 227 11.02 -3.09 19.26
N THR A 228 10.01 -2.26 19.52
CA THR A 228 10.14 -0.80 19.55
C THR A 228 10.10 -0.18 20.93
N ARG A 229 10.19 -0.97 22.00
CA ARG A 229 10.08 -0.50 23.39
C ARG A 229 11.13 0.55 23.79
N ASN A 230 12.32 0.47 23.21
CA ASN A 230 13.44 1.37 23.49
C ASN A 230 13.54 2.58 22.55
N VAL A 231 12.66 2.67 21.54
CA VAL A 231 12.63 3.78 20.58
C VAL A 231 12.20 5.06 21.31
N LYS A 232 13.03 6.09 21.21
CA LYS A 232 12.77 7.42 21.79
C LYS A 232 12.09 8.33 20.76
N PRO A 233 11.41 9.40 21.19
CA PRO A 233 10.80 10.35 20.25
C PRO A 233 11.78 10.90 19.21
N GLY A 234 13.05 11.17 19.57
CA GLY A 234 14.06 11.69 18.65
C GLY A 234 14.49 10.71 17.55
N ASP A 235 14.35 9.41 17.76
CA ASP A 235 14.72 8.39 16.77
C ASP A 235 13.75 8.37 15.56
N ILE A 236 12.58 9.06 15.69
CA ILE A 236 11.58 9.17 14.63
C ILE A 236 12.00 10.16 13.53
N ASP A 237 12.80 11.14 13.85
CA ASP A 237 13.18 12.23 12.93
C ASP A 237 13.87 11.70 11.67
N ASP A 238 14.57 10.57 11.77
CA ASP A 238 15.30 9.94 10.65
C ASP A 238 14.38 9.11 9.72
N VAL A 239 13.18 8.73 10.19
CA VAL A 239 12.31 7.79 9.46
C VAL A 239 10.98 8.40 9.00
N ILE A 240 10.43 9.38 9.74
CA ILE A 240 9.16 10.03 9.43
C ILE A 240 9.36 11.55 9.32
N PRO A 241 9.14 12.15 8.15
CA PRO A 241 9.16 13.60 8.00
C PRO A 241 8.17 14.30 8.94
N LEU A 242 8.65 15.25 9.73
CA LEU A 242 7.85 16.06 10.62
C LEU A 242 7.41 17.35 9.91
N VAL A 243 6.12 17.51 9.69
CA VAL A 243 5.55 18.58 8.88
C VAL A 243 4.75 19.54 9.76
N THR A 244 5.06 20.84 9.68
CA THR A 244 4.32 21.92 10.37
C THR A 244 3.83 22.99 9.41
N GLN A 245 4.30 22.98 8.15
CA GLN A 245 4.01 24.00 7.13
C GLN A 245 3.74 23.35 5.77
N GLY A 246 2.79 23.88 5.02
CA GLY A 246 2.42 23.36 3.70
C GLY A 246 3.57 23.37 2.69
N ARG A 247 4.48 24.35 2.76
CA ARG A 247 5.65 24.40 1.88
C ARG A 247 6.55 23.17 2.06
N HIS A 248 6.82 22.77 3.29
CA HIS A 248 7.67 21.59 3.56
C HIS A 248 7.05 20.31 2.96
N LEU A 249 5.73 20.13 3.10
CA LEU A 249 5.06 18.97 2.50
C LEU A 249 5.08 19.02 0.97
N LEU A 250 4.92 20.20 0.36
CA LEU A 250 5.04 20.39 -1.08
C LEU A 250 6.44 20.05 -1.59
N ASP A 251 7.48 20.44 -0.87
CA ASP A 251 8.88 20.12 -1.22
C ASP A 251 9.11 18.60 -1.19
N LEU A 252 8.57 17.88 -0.20
CA LEU A 252 8.62 16.41 -0.12
C LEU A 252 7.86 15.73 -1.28
N ILE A 253 6.67 16.24 -1.63
CA ILE A 253 5.89 15.74 -2.78
C ILE A 253 6.68 15.93 -4.08
N ASN A 254 7.28 17.12 -4.28
CA ASN A 254 8.08 17.44 -5.46
C ASN A 254 9.34 16.58 -5.55
N GLU A 255 10.01 16.29 -4.43
CA GLU A 255 11.13 15.37 -4.37
C GLU A 255 10.74 13.98 -4.89
N CYS A 256 9.59 13.46 -4.42
CA CYS A 256 9.05 12.18 -4.88
C CYS A 256 8.72 12.20 -6.38
N ALA A 257 8.02 13.22 -6.86
CA ALA A 257 7.72 13.40 -8.27
C ALA A 257 9.01 13.48 -9.13
N GLY A 258 10.05 14.16 -8.63
CA GLY A 258 11.37 14.24 -9.25
C GLY A 258 12.14 12.90 -9.30
N CYS A 259 11.66 11.86 -8.60
CA CYS A 259 12.14 10.48 -8.73
C CYS A 259 11.36 9.66 -9.77
N GLY A 260 10.36 10.26 -10.45
CA GLY A 260 9.59 9.65 -11.53
C GLY A 260 8.27 9.01 -11.10
N PHE A 261 7.76 9.35 -9.92
CA PHE A 261 6.44 8.87 -9.47
C PHE A 261 5.31 9.71 -10.05
N ASP A 262 4.32 9.02 -10.61
CA ASP A 262 3.12 9.63 -11.21
C ASP A 262 2.07 9.99 -10.16
N GLU A 263 2.02 9.23 -9.06
CA GLU A 263 1.07 9.42 -7.97
C GLU A 263 1.78 9.38 -6.62
N VAL A 264 1.50 10.39 -5.76
CA VAL A 264 2.01 10.47 -4.38
C VAL A 264 0.84 10.50 -3.40
N TYR A 265 0.76 9.48 -2.57
CA TYR A 265 -0.28 9.31 -1.55
C TYR A 265 0.25 9.73 -0.19
N VAL A 266 -0.16 10.90 0.29
CA VAL A 266 0.27 11.40 1.59
C VAL A 266 -0.51 10.70 2.70
N HIS A 267 0.22 10.08 3.63
CA HIS A 267 -0.33 9.40 4.81
C HIS A 267 0.11 10.13 6.08
N SER A 268 -0.81 10.81 6.76
CA SER A 268 -0.56 11.37 8.09
C SER A 268 -0.66 10.28 9.14
N VAL A 269 0.45 10.03 9.86
CA VAL A 269 0.52 8.95 10.88
C VAL A 269 -0.07 9.38 12.24
N GLY A 270 -0.30 10.67 12.46
CA GLY A 270 -0.86 11.20 13.70
C GLY A 270 -2.35 10.93 13.85
N ARG A 271 -2.90 11.10 15.07
CA ARG A 271 -4.33 10.89 15.36
C ARG A 271 -5.22 12.04 14.92
N ASP A 272 -4.71 13.27 14.82
CA ASP A 272 -5.49 14.44 14.41
C ASP A 272 -5.71 14.47 12.90
N GLN A 273 -6.55 13.57 12.42
CA GLN A 273 -6.88 13.46 10.99
C GLN A 273 -7.70 14.68 10.51
N ASN A 274 -8.57 15.24 11.35
CA ASN A 274 -9.35 16.41 10.98
C ASN A 274 -8.47 17.66 10.82
N GLY A 275 -7.52 17.86 11.74
CA GLY A 275 -6.54 18.93 11.64
C GLY A 275 -5.68 18.78 10.37
N PHE A 276 -5.22 17.56 10.08
CA PHE A 276 -4.45 17.28 8.88
C PHE A 276 -5.25 17.51 7.58
N ILE A 277 -6.51 17.09 7.53
CA ILE A 277 -7.39 17.35 6.35
C ILE A 277 -7.57 18.84 6.12
N ASN A 278 -7.79 19.62 7.19
CA ASN A 278 -7.90 21.08 7.09
C ASN A 278 -6.58 21.70 6.60
N PHE A 279 -5.45 21.28 7.16
CA PHE A 279 -4.13 21.71 6.71
C PHE A 279 -3.89 21.40 5.22
N MET A 280 -4.22 20.18 4.77
CA MET A 280 -4.13 19.82 3.35
C MET A 280 -5.02 20.71 2.48
N ARG A 281 -6.27 20.92 2.87
CA ARG A 281 -7.22 21.77 2.13
C ARG A 281 -6.73 23.21 1.99
N ASP A 282 -6.20 23.78 3.08
CA ASP A 282 -5.95 25.23 3.15
C ASP A 282 -4.52 25.59 2.68
N GLU A 283 -3.53 24.74 2.93
CA GLU A 283 -2.13 25.09 2.68
C GLU A 283 -1.44 24.31 1.55
N VAL A 284 -1.93 23.08 1.22
CA VAL A 284 -1.24 22.19 0.29
C VAL A 284 -1.97 22.05 -1.04
N LEU A 285 -3.23 21.57 -1.02
CA LEU A 285 -3.99 21.28 -2.23
C LEU A 285 -4.14 22.47 -3.20
N PRO A 286 -4.37 23.73 -2.76
CA PRO A 286 -4.46 24.85 -3.67
C PRO A 286 -3.18 25.13 -4.47
N LYS A 287 -2.03 24.68 -3.96
CA LYS A 287 -0.73 24.85 -4.60
C LYS A 287 -0.33 23.67 -5.48
N THR A 288 -0.91 22.47 -5.25
CA THR A 288 -0.68 21.30 -6.12
C THR A 288 -1.42 21.39 -7.44
N ALA A 289 -2.56 22.09 -7.51
CA ALA A 289 -3.30 22.30 -8.75
C ALA A 289 -2.50 23.05 -9.85
N LEU A 290 -1.45 23.79 -9.47
CA LEU A 290 -0.53 24.46 -10.41
C LEU A 290 0.41 23.47 -11.15
N PHE A 291 0.56 22.22 -10.69
CA PHE A 291 1.41 21.25 -11.32
C PHE A 291 0.74 20.50 -12.47
N HIS A 292 -0.60 20.37 -12.45
CA HIS A 292 -1.37 19.75 -13.55
C HIS A 292 -1.47 20.62 -14.80
N GLN A 293 -1.08 21.91 -14.73
CA GLN A 293 -1.09 22.82 -15.89
C GLN A 293 0.25 22.89 -16.64
N ARG A 294 1.28 22.15 -16.21
CA ARG A 294 2.62 22.17 -16.81
C ARG A 294 3.07 20.85 -17.47
N SER A 295 2.17 19.87 -17.57
CA SER A 295 2.43 18.59 -18.26
C SER A 295 1.70 18.48 -19.59
#